data_da74236c391c7a2a3b432c87356cf097
#
_entry.id   da74236c391c7a2a3b432c87356cf097
#
_cell.length_a   1.000
_cell.length_b   1.000
_cell.length_c   1.000
_cell.angle_alpha   90.00
_cell.angle_beta   90.00
_cell.angle_gamma   90.00
#
_symmetry.space_group_name_H-M   'P 1'
#
loop_
_entity.id
_entity.type
_entity.pdbx_description
1 polymer ?
#
loop_
_entity_poly.entity_id
_entity_poly.type
_entity_poly.pdbx_seq_one_letter_code
_entity_poly.pdbx_strand_id
1 'polypeptide(L)'
;IDGLRVDAVSSMLYRDYDRRDGEWVANEHGGRENLEAIRFLQELNKVIFANFPNALMIAEESTAWPKITKPVYEGGLGFNYKWNMGWMNDTLRYMSMDPYFRKYNHNILTFLMFYAFSENYILPLSHDEVVHGKRSLIDKMYGSYEEKFAQLKLYYTYAIAHPGKKLLFMGGEFGQFVEWRPAEELDWMLLDYESHDNLHKFVRHLNHFYLENKALWQIEDSWDGFTWINANDENNSVLSFIRQGRAKNDSIVVVCNFTPVRRESYVIGVPSGGEYTVALTSDDRRFGGTSKAGTVIKAKKKSFDEFKYSLELELAPLSTVFLRKKSREKKKPAPAAAKPSAKEKSTVKPKKKAAKPE
;
A
#
# COMPACT_ATOMS: atom_id res chain seq x y z
N ILE A 1 -19.41 3.46 15.72
CA ILE A 1 -18.47 2.62 14.94
C ILE A 1 -18.57 3.01 13.48
N ASP A 2 -17.46 2.85 12.73
CA ASP A 2 -17.37 3.29 11.34
C ASP A 2 -17.69 2.19 10.34
N GLY A 3 -17.81 0.95 10.81
CA GLY A 3 -18.15 -0.19 9.97
C GLY A 3 -18.15 -1.51 10.73
N LEU A 4 -18.47 -2.58 9.99
CA LEU A 4 -18.51 -3.95 10.48
C LEU A 4 -17.68 -4.86 9.56
N ARG A 5 -16.93 -5.75 10.16
CA ARG A 5 -16.36 -6.91 9.47
C ARG A 5 -17.24 -8.13 9.79
N VAL A 6 -17.78 -8.74 8.76
CA VAL A 6 -18.56 -9.97 8.87
C VAL A 6 -17.60 -11.15 8.76
N ASP A 7 -17.57 -11.93 9.84
CA ASP A 7 -16.72 -13.09 10.01
C ASP A 7 -17.19 -14.26 9.17
N ALA A 8 -16.24 -15.07 8.67
CA ALA A 8 -16.46 -16.37 8.04
C ALA A 8 -17.58 -16.40 6.98
N VAL A 9 -17.68 -15.38 6.13
CA VAL A 9 -18.70 -15.29 5.09
C VAL A 9 -18.68 -16.52 4.18
N SER A 10 -17.52 -17.12 3.93
CA SER A 10 -17.37 -18.38 3.18
C SER A 10 -18.27 -19.49 3.74
N SER A 11 -18.30 -19.67 5.06
CA SER A 11 -19.08 -20.70 5.72
C SER A 11 -20.60 -20.43 5.64
N MET A 12 -20.98 -19.18 5.41
CA MET A 12 -22.40 -18.82 5.18
C MET A 12 -22.83 -19.09 3.74
N LEU A 13 -21.93 -18.87 2.76
CA LEU A 13 -22.26 -18.96 1.33
C LEU A 13 -22.40 -20.38 0.82
N TYR A 14 -21.70 -21.33 1.42
CA TYR A 14 -21.65 -22.71 0.94
C TYR A 14 -22.22 -23.69 1.97
N ARG A 15 -23.14 -24.55 1.53
CA ARG A 15 -23.73 -25.61 2.36
C ARG A 15 -22.77 -26.77 2.64
N ASP A 16 -21.77 -26.95 1.75
CA ASP A 16 -20.71 -27.96 1.83
C ASP A 16 -19.41 -27.45 2.47
N TYR A 17 -19.37 -26.20 3.00
CA TYR A 17 -18.16 -25.62 3.58
C TYR A 17 -17.65 -26.48 4.75
N ASP A 18 -16.40 -26.98 4.63
CA ASP A 18 -15.74 -27.88 5.60
C ASP A 18 -16.56 -29.13 5.95
N ARG A 19 -17.33 -29.67 5.00
CA ARG A 19 -18.15 -30.87 5.14
C ARG A 19 -17.75 -31.93 4.12
N ARG A 20 -17.89 -33.19 4.52
CA ARG A 20 -17.65 -34.33 3.64
C ARG A 20 -18.87 -34.59 2.73
N ASP A 21 -18.63 -35.38 1.69
CA ASP A 21 -19.69 -35.84 0.84
C ASP A 21 -20.78 -36.62 1.66
N GLY A 22 -22.02 -36.24 1.50
CA GLY A 22 -23.16 -36.80 2.25
C GLY A 22 -23.44 -36.13 3.60
N GLU A 23 -22.59 -35.17 4.06
CA GLU A 23 -22.82 -34.44 5.32
C GLU A 23 -23.54 -33.08 5.11
N TRP A 24 -23.97 -32.80 3.89
CA TRP A 24 -24.68 -31.57 3.54
C TRP A 24 -25.84 -31.86 2.58
N VAL A 25 -26.78 -30.93 2.50
CA VAL A 25 -27.99 -31.04 1.65
C VAL A 25 -27.94 -29.94 0.60
N ALA A 26 -28.11 -30.31 -0.66
CA ALA A 26 -28.21 -29.40 -1.78
C ALA A 26 -29.37 -28.38 -1.61
N ASN A 27 -29.22 -27.21 -2.22
CA ASN A 27 -30.30 -26.22 -2.30
C ASN A 27 -31.44 -26.69 -3.25
N GLU A 28 -32.48 -25.91 -3.37
CA GLU A 28 -33.65 -26.20 -4.24
C GLU A 28 -33.32 -26.35 -5.73
N HIS A 29 -32.13 -25.90 -6.15
CA HIS A 29 -31.64 -26.01 -7.53
C HIS A 29 -30.58 -27.13 -7.68
N GLY A 30 -30.32 -27.90 -6.63
CA GLY A 30 -29.31 -28.96 -6.63
C GLY A 30 -27.89 -28.47 -6.44
N GLY A 31 -27.67 -27.18 -6.17
CA GLY A 31 -26.35 -26.58 -5.94
C GLY A 31 -25.96 -26.58 -4.47
N ARG A 32 -24.71 -26.11 -4.24
CA ARG A 32 -24.13 -26.02 -2.91
C ARG A 32 -24.26 -24.62 -2.26
N GLU A 33 -24.78 -23.67 -3.01
CA GLU A 33 -24.98 -22.30 -2.54
C GLU A 33 -26.08 -22.26 -1.47
N ASN A 34 -25.83 -21.54 -0.38
CA ASN A 34 -26.82 -21.26 0.65
C ASN A 34 -27.60 -20.00 0.28
N LEU A 35 -28.73 -20.23 -0.44
CA LEU A 35 -29.55 -19.15 -1.02
C LEU A 35 -30.14 -18.23 0.05
N GLU A 36 -30.48 -18.77 1.22
CA GLU A 36 -31.03 -18.03 2.35
C GLU A 36 -29.97 -17.09 2.96
N ALA A 37 -28.76 -17.58 3.16
CA ALA A 37 -27.64 -16.76 3.67
C ALA A 37 -27.22 -15.68 2.67
N ILE A 38 -27.22 -15.99 1.37
CA ILE A 38 -26.94 -15.01 0.31
C ILE A 38 -27.95 -13.86 0.37
N ARG A 39 -29.26 -14.19 0.45
CA ARG A 39 -30.31 -13.17 0.57
C ARG A 39 -30.15 -12.34 1.86
N PHE A 40 -29.85 -13.00 2.96
CA PHE A 40 -29.61 -12.31 4.24
C PHE A 40 -28.46 -11.30 4.12
N LEU A 41 -27.30 -11.68 3.56
CA LEU A 41 -26.15 -10.79 3.39
C LEU A 41 -26.47 -9.61 2.47
N GLN A 42 -27.20 -9.85 1.38
CA GLN A 42 -27.64 -8.81 0.47
C GLN A 42 -28.59 -7.81 1.14
N GLU A 43 -29.58 -8.29 1.89
CA GLU A 43 -30.51 -7.44 2.64
C GLU A 43 -29.81 -6.70 3.78
N LEU A 44 -28.89 -7.36 4.51
CA LEU A 44 -28.06 -6.72 5.53
C LEU A 44 -27.33 -5.49 4.97
N ASN A 45 -26.62 -5.66 3.86
CA ASN A 45 -25.88 -4.57 3.24
C ASN A 45 -26.79 -3.44 2.74
N LYS A 46 -27.94 -3.77 2.12
CA LYS A 46 -28.94 -2.77 1.71
C LYS A 46 -29.47 -1.96 2.90
N VAL A 47 -29.87 -2.63 3.98
CA VAL A 47 -30.43 -1.98 5.17
C VAL A 47 -29.38 -1.09 5.84
N ILE A 48 -28.13 -1.57 5.97
CA ILE A 48 -27.04 -0.78 6.55
C ILE A 48 -26.81 0.49 5.73
N PHE A 49 -26.65 0.40 4.41
CA PHE A 49 -26.36 1.58 3.60
C PHE A 49 -27.56 2.53 3.44
N ALA A 50 -28.80 2.03 3.55
CA ALA A 50 -29.98 2.88 3.57
C ALA A 50 -30.07 3.73 4.84
N ASN A 51 -29.63 3.21 5.98
CA ASN A 51 -29.69 3.91 7.27
C ASN A 51 -28.36 4.58 7.66
N PHE A 52 -27.23 4.01 7.25
CA PHE A 52 -25.88 4.45 7.59
C PHE A 52 -24.99 4.48 6.35
N PRO A 53 -25.19 5.43 5.42
CA PRO A 53 -24.53 5.44 4.09
C PRO A 53 -23.01 5.56 4.14
N ASN A 54 -22.45 5.99 5.27
CA ASN A 54 -21.00 6.12 5.46
C ASN A 54 -20.38 4.92 6.20
N ALA A 55 -21.17 3.93 6.60
CA ALA A 55 -20.65 2.74 7.25
C ALA A 55 -19.89 1.86 6.25
N LEU A 56 -18.83 1.20 6.72
CA LEU A 56 -18.10 0.22 5.95
C LEU A 56 -18.59 -1.18 6.25
N MET A 57 -18.94 -1.94 5.21
CA MET A 57 -19.26 -3.36 5.32
C MET A 57 -18.17 -4.18 4.65
N ILE A 58 -17.50 -5.01 5.45
CA ILE A 58 -16.29 -5.73 5.05
C ILE A 58 -16.53 -7.22 5.22
N ALA A 59 -16.28 -8.02 4.19
CA ALA A 59 -16.40 -9.47 4.26
C ALA A 59 -15.06 -10.12 4.57
N GLU A 60 -15.02 -11.03 5.53
CA GLU A 60 -14.00 -12.05 5.56
C GLU A 60 -14.48 -13.24 4.74
N GLU A 61 -13.93 -13.37 3.55
CA GLU A 61 -14.30 -14.41 2.61
C GLU A 61 -13.04 -14.89 1.88
N SER A 62 -12.70 -16.18 2.04
CA SER A 62 -11.46 -16.77 1.59
C SER A 62 -11.54 -17.57 0.30
N THR A 63 -12.75 -17.73 -0.24
CA THR A 63 -12.99 -18.53 -1.46
C THR A 63 -12.96 -17.67 -2.74
N ALA A 64 -13.14 -18.32 -3.88
CA ALA A 64 -13.28 -17.65 -5.18
C ALA A 64 -14.73 -17.22 -5.48
N TRP A 65 -15.58 -17.02 -4.46
CA TRP A 65 -16.94 -16.51 -4.68
C TRP A 65 -16.89 -15.16 -5.41
N PRO A 66 -17.61 -15.01 -6.54
CA PRO A 66 -17.51 -13.80 -7.34
C PRO A 66 -18.40 -12.68 -6.79
N LYS A 67 -18.03 -11.43 -7.07
CA LYS A 67 -18.88 -10.25 -6.84
C LYS A 67 -19.25 -10.00 -5.36
N ILE A 68 -18.38 -10.35 -4.43
CA ILE A 68 -18.56 -10.02 -3.00
C ILE A 68 -18.73 -8.50 -2.83
N THR A 69 -17.91 -7.72 -3.51
CA THR A 69 -17.86 -6.25 -3.39
C THR A 69 -18.60 -5.51 -4.51
N LYS A 70 -19.37 -6.23 -5.33
CA LYS A 70 -20.24 -5.60 -6.33
C LYS A 70 -21.63 -5.31 -5.73
N PRO A 71 -22.31 -4.26 -6.22
CA PRO A 71 -23.66 -3.93 -5.79
C PRO A 71 -24.65 -5.09 -6.00
N VAL A 72 -25.68 -5.16 -5.16
CA VAL A 72 -26.69 -6.23 -5.22
C VAL A 72 -27.43 -6.23 -6.57
N TYR A 73 -27.70 -5.07 -7.16
CA TYR A 73 -28.35 -4.97 -8.46
C TYR A 73 -27.48 -5.49 -9.63
N GLU A 74 -26.16 -5.66 -9.42
CA GLU A 74 -25.25 -6.31 -10.36
C GLU A 74 -25.08 -7.82 -10.05
N GLY A 75 -25.86 -8.34 -9.11
CA GLY A 75 -25.77 -9.73 -8.65
C GLY A 75 -24.67 -9.97 -7.61
N GLY A 76 -24.17 -8.92 -6.98
CA GLY A 76 -23.19 -9.01 -5.90
C GLY A 76 -23.80 -9.16 -4.51
N LEU A 77 -22.94 -9.27 -3.49
CA LEU A 77 -23.36 -9.30 -2.09
C LEU A 77 -23.48 -7.90 -1.47
N GLY A 78 -22.90 -6.87 -2.11
CA GLY A 78 -23.03 -5.48 -1.69
C GLY A 78 -22.03 -5.03 -0.61
N PHE A 79 -21.02 -5.80 -0.28
CA PHE A 79 -19.94 -5.33 0.62
C PHE A 79 -19.12 -4.22 -0.02
N ASN A 80 -18.53 -3.33 0.79
CA ASN A 80 -17.56 -2.33 0.29
C ASN A 80 -16.21 -2.98 -0.01
N TYR A 81 -15.77 -3.88 0.87
CA TYR A 81 -14.46 -4.53 0.80
C TYR A 81 -14.54 -6.00 1.18
N LYS A 82 -13.53 -6.72 0.74
CA LYS A 82 -13.24 -8.10 1.11
C LYS A 82 -11.80 -8.20 1.61
N TRP A 83 -11.56 -8.97 2.66
CA TRP A 83 -10.18 -9.30 3.06
C TRP A 83 -9.51 -10.16 2.00
N ASN A 84 -8.28 -9.79 1.62
CA ASN A 84 -7.46 -10.59 0.70
C ASN A 84 -6.68 -11.65 1.47
N MET A 85 -7.35 -12.74 1.82
CA MET A 85 -6.75 -13.85 2.57
C MET A 85 -5.65 -14.55 1.76
N GLY A 86 -5.79 -14.62 0.43
CA GLY A 86 -4.76 -15.16 -0.46
C GLY A 86 -3.46 -14.35 -0.39
N TRP A 87 -3.56 -13.02 -0.49
CA TRP A 87 -2.40 -12.13 -0.34
C TRP A 87 -1.72 -12.33 1.02
N MET A 88 -2.48 -12.35 2.09
CA MET A 88 -1.97 -12.51 3.45
C MET A 88 -1.21 -13.83 3.61
N ASN A 89 -1.85 -14.94 3.26
CA ASN A 89 -1.25 -16.28 3.39
C ASN A 89 0.02 -16.42 2.54
N ASP A 90 -0.02 -16.02 1.29
CA ASP A 90 1.09 -16.16 0.36
C ASP A 90 2.28 -15.28 0.72
N THR A 91 2.03 -14.03 1.10
CA THR A 91 3.12 -13.12 1.48
C THR A 91 3.76 -13.51 2.81
N LEU A 92 2.98 -13.92 3.81
CA LEU A 92 3.52 -14.41 5.08
C LEU A 92 4.32 -15.71 4.89
N ARG A 93 3.83 -16.63 4.05
CA ARG A 93 4.57 -17.85 3.67
C ARG A 93 5.90 -17.49 3.01
N TYR A 94 5.91 -16.55 2.05
CA TYR A 94 7.12 -16.10 1.38
C TYR A 94 8.11 -15.44 2.35
N MET A 95 7.65 -14.57 3.23
CA MET A 95 8.51 -13.89 4.20
C MET A 95 9.09 -14.82 5.26
N SER A 96 8.40 -15.92 5.59
CA SER A 96 8.89 -16.93 6.53
C SER A 96 9.93 -17.88 5.94
N MET A 97 10.10 -17.89 4.61
CA MET A 97 11.11 -18.74 3.97
C MET A 97 12.52 -18.20 4.19
N ASP A 98 13.48 -19.14 4.31
CA ASP A 98 14.88 -18.81 4.14
C ASP A 98 15.08 -18.08 2.79
N PRO A 99 15.71 -16.89 2.78
CA PRO A 99 15.93 -16.11 1.56
C PRO A 99 16.63 -16.88 0.43
N TYR A 100 17.40 -17.92 0.75
CA TYR A 100 18.01 -18.79 -0.25
C TYR A 100 16.97 -19.48 -1.14
N PHE A 101 15.80 -19.86 -0.61
CA PHE A 101 14.76 -20.55 -1.35
C PHE A 101 13.76 -19.59 -2.04
N ARG A 102 13.81 -18.28 -1.76
CA ARG A 102 12.88 -17.31 -2.31
C ARG A 102 12.92 -17.23 -3.83
N LYS A 103 14.08 -17.43 -4.44
CA LYS A 103 14.23 -17.47 -5.92
C LYS A 103 13.38 -18.55 -6.58
N TYR A 104 13.15 -19.68 -5.93
CA TYR A 104 12.32 -20.77 -6.45
C TYR A 104 10.82 -20.57 -6.18
N ASN A 105 10.47 -19.54 -5.42
CA ASN A 105 9.12 -19.23 -4.98
C ASN A 105 8.71 -17.80 -5.33
N HIS A 106 9.45 -17.15 -6.23
CA HIS A 106 9.24 -15.75 -6.60
C HIS A 106 7.83 -15.50 -7.16
N ASN A 107 7.28 -16.46 -7.89
CA ASN A 107 5.93 -16.43 -8.43
C ASN A 107 4.82 -16.31 -7.38
N ILE A 108 5.07 -16.65 -6.11
CA ILE A 108 4.11 -16.42 -5.03
C ILE A 108 3.73 -14.94 -4.94
N LEU A 109 4.70 -14.03 -5.06
CA LEU A 109 4.46 -12.60 -4.98
C LEU A 109 3.84 -12.02 -6.28
N THR A 110 4.21 -12.56 -7.45
CA THR A 110 3.71 -12.04 -8.72
C THR A 110 2.32 -12.56 -9.05
N PHE A 111 1.97 -13.77 -8.60
CA PHE A 111 0.64 -14.36 -8.76
C PHE A 111 -0.47 -13.52 -8.11
N LEU A 112 -0.16 -12.81 -7.02
CA LEU A 112 -1.12 -11.95 -6.32
C LEU A 112 -1.76 -10.90 -7.24
N MET A 113 -1.04 -10.44 -8.25
CA MET A 113 -1.54 -9.45 -9.20
C MET A 113 -2.58 -10.00 -10.19
N PHE A 114 -2.69 -11.31 -10.37
CA PHE A 114 -3.70 -11.92 -11.25
C PHE A 114 -5.13 -11.64 -10.78
N TYR A 115 -5.33 -11.52 -9.47
CA TYR A 115 -6.65 -11.28 -8.90
C TYR A 115 -6.75 -9.98 -8.09
N ALA A 116 -5.69 -9.17 -8.03
CA ALA A 116 -5.63 -7.95 -7.23
C ALA A 116 -6.78 -6.95 -7.49
N PHE A 117 -7.41 -7.01 -8.66
CA PHE A 117 -8.49 -6.13 -9.09
C PHE A 117 -9.83 -6.85 -9.30
N SER A 118 -9.96 -8.11 -8.88
CA SER A 118 -11.22 -8.87 -9.01
C SER A 118 -12.28 -8.38 -8.03
N GLU A 119 -11.88 -7.88 -6.88
CA GLU A 119 -12.71 -7.34 -5.81
C GLU A 119 -12.06 -6.06 -5.22
N ASN A 120 -12.79 -5.34 -4.39
CA ASN A 120 -12.21 -4.26 -3.58
C ASN A 120 -11.55 -4.87 -2.34
N TYR A 121 -10.22 -4.95 -2.34
CA TYR A 121 -9.51 -5.67 -1.29
C TYR A 121 -9.01 -4.78 -0.16
N ILE A 122 -9.02 -5.35 1.06
CA ILE A 122 -8.16 -4.97 2.18
C ILE A 122 -7.08 -6.03 2.31
N LEU A 123 -5.83 -5.62 2.47
CA LEU A 123 -4.68 -6.48 2.72
C LEU A 123 -4.56 -6.69 4.24
N PRO A 124 -5.06 -7.82 4.79
CA PRO A 124 -5.16 -7.98 6.23
C PRO A 124 -3.84 -8.50 6.80
N LEU A 125 -3.32 -7.77 7.80
CA LEU A 125 -2.44 -8.28 8.82
C LEU A 125 -3.21 -8.13 10.12
N SER A 126 -4.16 -9.02 10.34
CA SER A 126 -5.18 -8.91 11.36
C SER A 126 -4.78 -9.62 12.67
N HIS A 127 -5.70 -9.67 13.62
CA HIS A 127 -5.52 -10.43 14.85
C HIS A 127 -5.35 -11.94 14.58
N ASP A 128 -6.02 -12.47 13.56
CA ASP A 128 -6.00 -13.90 13.25
C ASP A 128 -4.61 -14.41 12.89
N GLU A 129 -3.74 -13.57 12.34
CA GLU A 129 -2.37 -13.97 11.98
C GLU A 129 -1.43 -14.02 13.19
N VAL A 130 -1.84 -13.48 14.34
CA VAL A 130 -0.96 -13.31 15.51
C VAL A 130 -1.51 -13.90 16.81
N VAL A 131 -2.60 -14.67 16.74
CA VAL A 131 -3.18 -15.41 17.87
C VAL A 131 -2.36 -16.66 18.21
N HIS A 132 -2.68 -17.27 19.35
CA HIS A 132 -1.99 -18.45 19.92
C HIS A 132 -1.73 -19.55 18.88
N GLY A 133 -0.49 -20.02 18.82
CA GLY A 133 -0.02 -21.05 17.91
C GLY A 133 0.36 -20.54 16.51
N LYS A 134 0.15 -19.27 16.20
CA LYS A 134 0.46 -18.70 14.87
C LYS A 134 1.71 -17.84 14.83
N ARG A 135 2.33 -17.53 15.94
CA ARG A 135 3.47 -16.60 16.12
C ARG A 135 3.11 -15.15 15.78
N SER A 136 3.84 -14.18 16.33
CA SER A 136 3.70 -12.76 15.96
C SER A 136 4.23 -12.47 14.56
N LEU A 137 3.91 -11.29 14.00
CA LEU A 137 4.39 -10.91 12.66
C LEU A 137 5.92 -10.89 12.58
N ILE A 138 6.59 -10.33 13.59
CA ILE A 138 8.04 -10.27 13.59
C ILE A 138 8.66 -11.67 13.75
N ASP A 139 8.04 -12.54 14.54
CA ASP A 139 8.56 -13.89 14.75
C ASP A 139 8.38 -14.80 13.52
N LYS A 140 7.44 -14.48 12.64
CA LYS A 140 7.31 -15.13 11.33
C LYS A 140 8.46 -14.81 10.37
N MET A 141 9.14 -13.66 10.55
CA MET A 141 10.27 -13.29 9.69
C MET A 141 11.44 -14.22 9.91
N TYR A 142 12.08 -14.66 8.84
CA TYR A 142 13.24 -15.55 8.89
C TYR A 142 14.52 -14.79 9.30
N GLY A 143 15.46 -15.48 9.95
CA GLY A 143 16.82 -14.97 10.20
C GLY A 143 17.09 -14.47 11.61
N SER A 144 18.18 -13.70 11.75
CA SER A 144 18.62 -13.11 13.02
C SER A 144 17.63 -12.05 13.52
N TYR A 145 17.85 -11.57 14.75
CA TYR A 145 17.02 -10.53 15.35
C TYR A 145 16.99 -9.27 14.46
N GLU A 146 18.14 -8.81 13.98
CA GLU A 146 18.28 -7.65 13.12
C GLU A 146 17.60 -7.86 11.74
N GLU A 147 17.79 -9.06 11.17
CA GLU A 147 17.17 -9.41 9.89
C GLU A 147 15.64 -9.48 10.01
N LYS A 148 15.09 -9.93 11.13
CA LYS A 148 13.64 -9.91 11.38
C LYS A 148 13.08 -8.49 11.30
N PHE A 149 13.74 -7.50 11.93
CA PHE A 149 13.33 -6.09 11.85
C PHE A 149 13.48 -5.51 10.44
N ALA A 150 14.57 -5.82 9.75
CA ALA A 150 14.76 -5.40 8.36
C ALA A 150 13.65 -5.95 7.46
N GLN A 151 13.35 -7.25 7.57
CA GLN A 151 12.30 -7.91 6.81
C GLN A 151 10.91 -7.39 7.15
N LEU A 152 10.61 -7.09 8.40
CA LEU A 152 9.32 -6.55 8.79
C LEU A 152 9.12 -5.15 8.20
N LYS A 153 10.15 -4.30 8.20
CA LYS A 153 10.13 -2.99 7.51
C LYS A 153 9.98 -3.15 5.99
N LEU A 154 10.69 -4.09 5.36
CA LEU A 154 10.51 -4.44 3.95
C LEU A 154 9.07 -4.90 3.66
N TYR A 155 8.52 -5.78 4.49
CA TYR A 155 7.19 -6.32 4.32
C TYR A 155 6.10 -5.26 4.41
N TYR A 156 6.19 -4.36 5.39
CA TYR A 156 5.26 -3.25 5.52
C TYR A 156 5.34 -2.26 4.35
N THR A 157 6.55 -1.99 3.83
CA THR A 157 6.69 -1.14 2.64
C THR A 157 6.16 -1.81 1.38
N TYR A 158 6.36 -3.11 1.22
CA TYR A 158 5.75 -3.88 0.14
C TYR A 158 4.22 -3.88 0.24
N ALA A 159 3.67 -4.14 1.43
CA ALA A 159 2.23 -4.11 1.67
C ALA A 159 1.62 -2.73 1.32
N ILE A 160 2.26 -1.63 1.73
CA ILE A 160 1.80 -0.27 1.40
C ILE A 160 1.86 0.01 -0.11
N ALA A 161 2.85 -0.54 -0.80
CA ALA A 161 3.00 -0.35 -2.24
C ALA A 161 2.07 -1.25 -3.07
N HIS A 162 1.60 -2.38 -2.54
CA HIS A 162 0.68 -3.27 -3.24
C HIS A 162 -0.73 -2.63 -3.36
N PRO A 163 -1.49 -2.82 -4.45
CA PRO A 163 -2.89 -2.38 -4.53
C PRO A 163 -3.77 -2.97 -3.42
N GLY A 164 -4.76 -2.20 -2.97
CA GLY A 164 -5.69 -2.57 -1.89
C GLY A 164 -5.51 -1.75 -0.62
N LYS A 165 -6.54 -1.69 0.23
CA LYS A 165 -6.51 -0.99 1.52
C LYS A 165 -5.65 -1.75 2.53
N LYS A 166 -5.18 -1.08 3.58
CA LYS A 166 -4.21 -1.63 4.53
C LYS A 166 -4.84 -1.88 5.89
N LEU A 167 -4.51 -3.01 6.46
CA LEU A 167 -4.85 -3.34 7.84
C LEU A 167 -3.59 -3.86 8.55
N LEU A 168 -3.23 -3.23 9.65
CA LEU A 168 -2.18 -3.70 10.57
C LEU A 168 -2.78 -3.76 11.97
N PHE A 169 -2.74 -4.95 12.57
CA PHE A 169 -3.23 -5.15 13.92
C PHE A 169 -2.24 -4.61 14.95
N MET A 170 -2.75 -4.16 16.09
CA MET A 170 -1.99 -3.57 17.20
C MET A 170 -0.86 -4.49 17.66
N GLY A 171 0.28 -3.90 18.05
CA GLY A 171 1.51 -4.60 18.43
C GLY A 171 2.43 -4.87 17.24
N GLY A 172 1.90 -4.97 16.02
CA GLY A 172 2.70 -5.12 14.80
C GLY A 172 3.57 -3.89 14.50
N GLU A 173 3.10 -2.69 14.85
CA GLU A 173 3.78 -1.42 14.59
C GLU A 173 5.09 -1.23 15.36
N PHE A 174 5.29 -1.96 16.46
CA PHE A 174 6.55 -1.98 17.20
C PHE A 174 7.19 -3.37 17.30
N GLY A 175 6.62 -4.36 16.59
CA GLY A 175 7.22 -5.69 16.48
C GLY A 175 7.14 -6.51 17.76
N GLN A 176 5.96 -6.54 18.41
CA GLN A 176 5.75 -7.41 19.57
C GLN A 176 6.08 -8.85 19.23
N PHE A 177 6.94 -9.51 20.03
CA PHE A 177 7.33 -10.91 19.80
C PHE A 177 6.31 -11.91 20.33
N VAL A 178 5.63 -11.56 21.42
CA VAL A 178 4.60 -12.42 22.00
C VAL A 178 3.35 -12.37 21.11
N GLU A 179 2.72 -13.51 20.93
CA GLU A 179 1.41 -13.62 20.28
C GLU A 179 0.37 -12.79 21.01
N TRP A 180 -0.62 -12.29 20.28
CA TRP A 180 -1.67 -11.48 20.90
C TRP A 180 -2.50 -12.30 21.88
N ARG A 181 -2.65 -11.77 23.09
CA ARG A 181 -3.44 -12.32 24.18
C ARG A 181 -4.53 -11.31 24.55
N PRO A 182 -5.81 -11.61 24.31
CA PRO A 182 -6.90 -10.65 24.49
C PRO A 182 -7.10 -10.22 25.97
N ALA A 183 -6.60 -10.99 26.91
CA ALA A 183 -6.71 -10.70 28.35
C ALA A 183 -5.52 -9.90 28.93
N GLU A 184 -4.52 -9.60 28.12
CA GLU A 184 -3.28 -8.95 28.56
C GLU A 184 -3.04 -7.67 27.76
N GLU A 185 -2.31 -6.73 28.36
CA GLU A 185 -1.82 -5.54 27.63
C GLU A 185 -0.76 -5.95 26.60
N LEU A 186 -0.54 -5.07 25.63
CA LEU A 186 0.60 -5.17 24.72
C LEU A 186 1.91 -4.94 25.50
N ASP A 187 3.00 -5.52 25.02
CA ASP A 187 4.34 -5.44 25.63
C ASP A 187 4.97 -4.04 25.41
N TRP A 188 4.32 -2.97 25.90
CA TRP A 188 4.75 -1.58 25.69
C TRP A 188 6.19 -1.31 26.12
N MET A 189 6.72 -2.08 27.08
CA MET A 189 8.13 -2.02 27.50
C MET A 189 9.13 -2.27 26.37
N LEU A 190 8.70 -2.92 25.28
CA LEU A 190 9.55 -3.15 24.11
C LEU A 190 9.99 -1.82 23.46
N LEU A 191 9.22 -0.74 23.61
CA LEU A 191 9.58 0.58 23.09
C LEU A 191 10.84 1.18 23.75
N ASP A 192 11.27 0.66 24.89
CA ASP A 192 12.55 1.02 25.53
C ASP A 192 13.76 0.43 24.80
N TYR A 193 13.56 -0.52 23.89
CA TYR A 193 14.61 -1.12 23.09
C TYR A 193 14.70 -0.47 21.70
N GLU A 194 15.91 -0.12 21.29
CA GLU A 194 16.18 0.67 20.09
C GLU A 194 15.55 0.09 18.81
N SER A 195 15.60 -1.22 18.60
CA SER A 195 15.07 -1.86 17.39
C SER A 195 13.54 -1.72 17.29
N HIS A 196 12.83 -1.86 18.41
CA HIS A 196 11.38 -1.71 18.50
C HIS A 196 10.95 -0.25 18.34
N ASP A 197 11.63 0.68 19.00
CA ASP A 197 11.38 2.12 18.88
C ASP A 197 11.65 2.61 17.44
N ASN A 198 12.74 2.14 16.81
CA ASN A 198 13.05 2.43 15.41
C ASN A 198 11.98 1.88 14.45
N LEU A 199 11.47 0.67 14.70
CA LEU A 199 10.36 0.12 13.92
C LEU A 199 9.08 0.95 14.09
N HIS A 200 8.72 1.31 15.32
CA HIS A 200 7.56 2.14 15.62
C HIS A 200 7.65 3.51 14.93
N LYS A 201 8.79 4.19 15.04
CA LYS A 201 9.06 5.45 14.31
C LYS A 201 8.97 5.27 12.79
N PHE A 202 9.47 4.14 12.28
CA PHE A 202 9.39 3.80 10.86
C PHE A 202 7.94 3.62 10.41
N VAL A 203 7.13 2.82 11.12
CA VAL A 203 5.73 2.58 10.76
C VAL A 203 4.92 3.88 10.81
N ARG A 204 5.14 4.73 11.81
CA ARG A 204 4.55 6.07 11.85
C ARG A 204 4.92 6.89 10.62
N HIS A 205 6.19 6.93 10.25
CA HIS A 205 6.66 7.63 9.05
C HIS A 205 6.07 7.04 7.77
N LEU A 206 5.99 5.72 7.68
CA LEU A 206 5.42 4.99 6.55
C LEU A 206 3.94 5.31 6.35
N ASN A 207 3.15 5.40 7.43
CA ASN A 207 1.73 5.77 7.37
C ASN A 207 1.54 7.21 6.87
N HIS A 208 2.34 8.17 7.33
CA HIS A 208 2.33 9.53 6.79
C HIS A 208 2.73 9.55 5.31
N PHE A 209 3.78 8.82 4.96
CA PHE A 209 4.21 8.70 3.57
C PHE A 209 3.09 8.14 2.68
N TYR A 210 2.35 7.14 3.12
CA TYR A 210 1.21 6.58 2.40
C TYR A 210 0.14 7.65 2.14
N LEU A 211 -0.28 8.38 3.16
CA LEU A 211 -1.30 9.41 3.04
C LEU A 211 -0.89 10.57 2.12
N GLU A 212 0.36 10.98 2.17
CA GLU A 212 0.91 12.07 1.35
C GLU A 212 1.12 11.68 -0.11
N ASN A 213 1.18 10.39 -0.42
CA ASN A 213 1.52 9.89 -1.74
C ASN A 213 0.32 9.25 -2.45
N LYS A 214 -0.45 10.08 -3.15
CA LYS A 214 -1.68 9.70 -3.85
C LYS A 214 -1.51 8.52 -4.80
N ALA A 215 -0.35 8.37 -5.43
CA ALA A 215 -0.01 7.23 -6.28
C ALA A 215 -0.18 5.87 -5.58
N LEU A 216 -0.09 5.81 -4.26
CA LEU A 216 -0.20 4.57 -3.49
C LEU A 216 -1.64 4.15 -3.20
N TRP A 217 -2.63 5.08 -3.30
CA TRP A 217 -3.99 4.81 -2.86
C TRP A 217 -5.13 5.35 -3.73
N GLN A 218 -4.85 6.17 -4.77
CA GLN A 218 -5.92 6.75 -5.60
C GLN A 218 -6.51 5.79 -6.62
N ILE A 219 -5.71 4.85 -7.14
CA ILE A 219 -6.11 3.85 -8.12
C ILE A 219 -5.65 2.50 -7.57
N GLU A 220 -6.56 1.77 -6.96
CA GLU A 220 -6.29 0.48 -6.31
C GLU A 220 -7.15 -0.66 -6.87
N ASP A 221 -8.00 -0.34 -7.85
CA ASP A 221 -9.04 -1.19 -8.43
C ASP A 221 -8.81 -1.51 -9.91
N SER A 222 -7.70 -1.06 -10.48
CA SER A 222 -7.37 -1.30 -11.88
C SER A 222 -5.87 -1.26 -12.16
N TRP A 223 -5.49 -1.80 -13.31
CA TRP A 223 -4.13 -1.77 -13.84
C TRP A 223 -3.63 -0.35 -14.15
N ASP A 224 -4.51 0.65 -14.25
CA ASP A 224 -4.11 2.06 -14.42
C ASP A 224 -3.28 2.56 -13.23
N GLY A 225 -3.45 1.95 -12.06
CA GLY A 225 -2.72 2.26 -10.84
C GLY A 225 -1.42 1.47 -10.65
N PHE A 226 -1.13 0.47 -11.52
CA PHE A 226 0.00 -0.43 -11.33
C PHE A 226 0.63 -0.83 -12.67
N THR A 227 1.95 -0.80 -12.75
CA THR A 227 2.70 -1.28 -13.91
C THR A 227 3.96 -2.00 -13.43
N TRP A 228 4.17 -3.24 -13.88
CA TRP A 228 5.43 -3.92 -13.65
C TRP A 228 6.57 -3.21 -14.38
N ILE A 229 7.73 -3.11 -13.71
CA ILE A 229 9.01 -2.85 -14.36
C ILE A 229 9.68 -4.18 -14.64
N ASN A 230 9.89 -4.98 -13.60
CA ASN A 230 10.36 -6.34 -13.73
C ASN A 230 9.71 -7.22 -12.64
N ALA A 231 8.90 -8.18 -13.10
CA ALA A 231 8.25 -9.17 -12.26
C ALA A 231 9.04 -10.49 -12.17
N ASN A 232 10.07 -10.67 -13.01
CA ASN A 232 10.66 -11.97 -13.31
C ASN A 232 12.15 -12.05 -12.91
N ASP A 233 12.61 -11.23 -11.97
CA ASP A 233 13.99 -11.33 -11.46
C ASP A 233 14.05 -12.26 -10.24
N GLU A 234 13.65 -13.51 -10.47
CA GLU A 234 13.68 -14.57 -9.46
C GLU A 234 15.09 -14.86 -8.95
N ASN A 235 16.09 -14.81 -9.81
CA ASN A 235 17.49 -15.10 -9.43
C ASN A 235 18.03 -14.15 -8.37
N ASN A 236 17.57 -12.90 -8.42
CA ASN A 236 17.90 -11.90 -7.44
C ASN A 236 16.85 -11.76 -6.33
N SER A 237 15.68 -12.39 -6.48
CA SER A 237 14.50 -12.17 -5.65
C SER A 237 14.20 -10.68 -5.46
N VAL A 238 14.20 -9.94 -6.57
CA VAL A 238 13.90 -8.51 -6.61
C VAL A 238 12.62 -8.29 -7.42
N LEU A 239 11.72 -7.47 -6.89
CA LEU A 239 10.54 -6.98 -7.62
C LEU A 239 10.69 -5.50 -7.88
N SER A 240 10.31 -5.05 -9.08
CA SER A 240 10.21 -3.63 -9.39
C SER A 240 8.92 -3.31 -10.15
N PHE A 241 8.26 -2.24 -9.74
CA PHE A 241 6.99 -1.79 -10.32
C PHE A 241 6.75 -0.30 -10.10
N ILE A 242 5.75 0.22 -10.77
CA ILE A 242 5.31 1.62 -10.67
C ILE A 242 3.90 1.64 -10.07
N ARG A 243 3.68 2.50 -9.08
CA ARG A 243 2.36 2.93 -8.66
C ARG A 243 2.05 4.27 -9.30
N GLN A 244 0.82 4.41 -9.80
CA GLN A 244 0.36 5.57 -10.52
C GLN A 244 -0.89 6.16 -9.87
N GLY A 245 -0.88 7.47 -9.62
CA GLY A 245 -2.06 8.23 -9.23
C GLY A 245 -2.81 8.77 -10.45
N ARG A 246 -3.91 9.46 -10.22
CA ARG A 246 -4.74 10.03 -11.30
C ARG A 246 -4.02 11.14 -12.10
N ALA A 247 -3.13 11.87 -11.45
CA ALA A 247 -2.33 12.88 -12.15
C ALA A 247 -1.15 12.22 -12.88
N LYS A 248 -0.91 12.60 -14.12
CA LYS A 248 0.15 12.04 -14.99
C LYS A 248 1.55 12.02 -14.37
N ASN A 249 1.83 13.00 -13.49
CA ASN A 249 3.15 13.12 -12.83
C ASN A 249 3.16 12.56 -11.41
N ASP A 250 2.06 11.96 -10.97
CA ASP A 250 1.95 11.35 -9.65
C ASP A 250 2.23 9.85 -9.77
N SER A 251 3.51 9.51 -9.80
CA SER A 251 3.99 8.13 -9.89
C SER A 251 5.13 7.90 -8.92
N ILE A 252 5.20 6.69 -8.41
CA ILE A 252 6.27 6.19 -7.55
C ILE A 252 6.79 4.89 -8.14
N VAL A 253 8.10 4.81 -8.33
CA VAL A 253 8.80 3.58 -8.65
C VAL A 253 9.17 2.88 -7.35
N VAL A 254 8.87 1.59 -7.26
CA VAL A 254 9.11 0.74 -6.08
C VAL A 254 10.05 -0.39 -6.48
N VAL A 255 11.08 -0.62 -5.66
CA VAL A 255 12.04 -1.71 -5.85
C VAL A 255 12.24 -2.42 -4.52
N CYS A 256 11.93 -3.72 -4.47
CA CYS A 256 12.01 -4.56 -3.28
C CYS A 256 13.11 -5.60 -3.43
N ASN A 257 14.10 -5.60 -2.55
CA ASN A 257 15.14 -6.63 -2.45
C ASN A 257 14.80 -7.59 -1.30
N PHE A 258 14.35 -8.78 -1.63
CA PHE A 258 13.94 -9.80 -0.65
C PHE A 258 15.09 -10.70 -0.19
N THR A 259 16.36 -10.33 -0.46
CA THR A 259 17.53 -11.11 -0.06
C THR A 259 18.43 -10.32 0.91
N PRO A 260 19.21 -11.01 1.77
CA PRO A 260 20.21 -10.37 2.62
C PRO A 260 21.48 -9.97 1.85
N VAL A 261 21.40 -9.82 0.53
CA VAL A 261 22.50 -9.47 -0.35
C VAL A 261 22.40 -7.99 -0.75
N ARG A 262 23.44 -7.21 -0.46
CA ARG A 262 23.57 -5.84 -0.99
C ARG A 262 23.84 -5.88 -2.49
N ARG A 263 23.17 -5.00 -3.25
CA ARG A 263 23.38 -4.85 -4.67
C ARG A 263 23.86 -3.44 -4.97
N GLU A 264 25.14 -3.29 -5.28
CA GLU A 264 25.79 -1.98 -5.42
C GLU A 264 25.38 -1.25 -6.72
N SER A 265 25.10 -1.98 -7.78
CA SER A 265 24.82 -1.43 -9.12
C SER A 265 23.62 -2.15 -9.77
N TYR A 266 22.46 -2.13 -9.10
CA TYR A 266 21.25 -2.76 -9.63
C TYR A 266 20.57 -1.81 -10.63
N VAL A 267 20.31 -2.30 -11.85
CA VAL A 267 19.72 -1.49 -12.93
C VAL A 267 18.25 -1.85 -13.11
N ILE A 268 17.40 -0.81 -13.20
CA ILE A 268 15.97 -0.94 -13.53
C ILE A 268 15.61 -0.04 -14.69
N GLY A 269 14.58 -0.41 -15.44
CA GLY A 269 13.94 0.46 -16.41
C GLY A 269 13.06 1.53 -15.74
N VAL A 270 12.98 2.73 -16.35
CA VAL A 270 12.07 3.79 -15.90
C VAL A 270 11.41 4.52 -17.07
N PRO A 271 10.16 5.02 -16.92
CA PRO A 271 9.38 5.54 -18.03
C PRO A 271 9.92 6.85 -18.63
N SER A 272 10.76 7.56 -17.90
CA SER A 272 11.22 8.89 -18.35
C SER A 272 12.60 9.26 -17.83
N GLY A 273 13.34 10.05 -18.62
CA GLY A 273 14.60 10.63 -18.21
C GLY A 273 14.45 11.72 -17.15
N GLY A 274 15.57 12.14 -16.57
CA GLY A 274 15.65 13.18 -15.53
C GLY A 274 16.18 12.65 -14.22
N GLU A 275 15.98 13.40 -13.15
CA GLU A 275 16.41 13.04 -11.81
C GLU A 275 15.28 12.37 -11.04
N TYR A 276 15.64 11.33 -10.30
CA TYR A 276 14.77 10.63 -9.34
C TYR A 276 15.36 10.78 -7.95
N THR A 277 14.50 11.02 -6.98
CA THR A 277 14.89 11.10 -5.56
C THR A 277 14.41 9.84 -4.84
N VAL A 278 15.26 9.27 -4.02
CA VAL A 278 14.85 8.24 -3.04
C VAL A 278 13.90 8.92 -2.04
N ALA A 279 12.60 8.74 -2.25
CA ALA A 279 11.58 9.37 -1.44
C ALA A 279 11.43 8.69 -0.08
N LEU A 280 11.62 7.35 -0.07
CA LEU A 280 11.64 6.52 1.13
C LEU A 280 12.51 5.28 0.88
N THR A 281 13.18 4.82 1.92
CA THR A 281 13.77 3.47 1.97
C THR A 281 13.48 2.83 3.31
N SER A 282 13.21 1.53 3.32
CA SER A 282 13.00 0.79 4.57
C SER A 282 14.29 0.60 5.37
N ASP A 283 15.46 0.81 4.75
CA ASP A 283 16.79 0.78 5.36
C ASP A 283 17.30 2.19 5.71
N ASP A 284 16.44 3.16 5.99
CA ASP A 284 16.86 4.53 6.30
C ASP A 284 17.59 4.60 7.66
N ARG A 285 18.68 5.37 7.69
CA ARG A 285 19.50 5.61 8.91
C ARG A 285 18.70 6.16 10.08
N ARG A 286 17.64 6.90 9.81
CA ARG A 286 16.72 7.41 10.85
C ARG A 286 16.03 6.31 11.65
N PHE A 287 16.01 5.10 11.13
CA PHE A 287 15.31 3.94 11.68
C PHE A 287 16.22 2.72 11.81
N GLY A 288 17.51 2.98 12.13
CA GLY A 288 18.50 1.92 12.36
C GLY A 288 19.04 1.23 11.10
N GLY A 289 18.83 1.79 9.91
CA GLY A 289 19.39 1.28 8.66
C GLY A 289 20.74 1.92 8.28
N THR A 290 21.14 1.68 7.03
CA THR A 290 22.43 2.16 6.48
C THR A 290 22.25 3.15 5.33
N SER A 291 21.09 3.19 4.71
CA SER A 291 20.76 4.01 3.54
C SER A 291 20.28 5.41 3.92
N LYS A 292 20.14 6.29 2.92
CA LYS A 292 19.68 7.67 3.13
C LYS A 292 18.58 8.03 2.14
N ALA A 293 17.40 8.38 2.65
CA ALA A 293 16.40 9.07 1.84
C ALA A 293 16.90 10.46 1.38
N GLY A 294 16.33 10.96 0.28
CA GLY A 294 16.77 12.23 -0.33
C GLY A 294 17.91 12.08 -1.34
N THR A 295 18.55 10.91 -1.47
CA THR A 295 19.56 10.64 -2.51
C THR A 295 18.94 10.85 -3.89
N VAL A 296 19.66 11.58 -4.76
CA VAL A 296 19.23 11.89 -6.13
C VAL A 296 20.01 11.04 -7.13
N ILE A 297 19.29 10.38 -8.02
CA ILE A 297 19.82 9.49 -9.04
C ILE A 297 19.38 10.00 -10.41
N LYS A 298 20.31 10.09 -11.35
CA LYS A 298 20.03 10.58 -12.72
C LYS A 298 19.77 9.40 -13.65
N ALA A 299 18.61 9.40 -14.32
CA ALA A 299 18.28 8.41 -15.32
C ALA A 299 19.23 8.52 -16.54
N LYS A 300 19.75 7.38 -16.97
CA LYS A 300 20.56 7.24 -18.20
C LYS A 300 19.63 7.00 -19.38
N LYS A 301 19.96 7.55 -20.57
CA LYS A 301 19.26 7.26 -21.82
C LYS A 301 19.79 5.93 -22.40
N LYS A 302 19.49 4.85 -21.70
CA LYS A 302 19.84 3.48 -22.04
C LYS A 302 18.60 2.62 -21.75
N SER A 303 18.12 1.89 -22.74
CA SER A 303 16.93 1.02 -22.59
C SER A 303 17.23 -0.15 -21.65
N PHE A 304 16.29 -0.44 -20.77
CA PHE A 304 16.30 -1.57 -19.85
C PHE A 304 14.86 -1.91 -19.43
N ASP A 305 14.53 -3.18 -19.17
CA ASP A 305 13.19 -3.63 -18.75
C ASP A 305 12.06 -3.02 -19.63
N GLU A 306 12.20 -3.03 -20.95
CA GLU A 306 11.25 -2.45 -21.92
C GLU A 306 11.08 -0.91 -21.85
N PHE A 307 11.77 -0.23 -20.96
CA PHE A 307 11.75 1.24 -20.84
C PHE A 307 12.93 1.87 -21.60
N LYS A 308 12.71 3.11 -22.08
CA LYS A 308 13.74 3.88 -22.84
C LYS A 308 14.86 4.45 -21.97
N TYR A 309 14.66 4.50 -20.66
CA TYR A 309 15.59 5.04 -19.69
C TYR A 309 15.82 4.02 -18.58
N SER A 310 16.96 4.12 -17.93
CA SER A 310 17.30 3.27 -16.78
C SER A 310 17.87 4.05 -15.63
N LEU A 311 17.71 3.50 -14.42
CA LEU A 311 18.38 3.94 -13.19
C LEU A 311 19.30 2.84 -12.71
N GLU A 312 20.45 3.24 -12.19
CA GLU A 312 21.37 2.37 -11.48
C GLU A 312 21.28 2.70 -10.00
N LEU A 313 20.93 1.70 -9.20
CA LEU A 313 20.57 1.85 -7.79
C LEU A 313 21.50 1.02 -6.92
N GLU A 314 21.77 1.51 -5.73
CA GLU A 314 22.23 0.67 -4.62
C GLU A 314 21.00 0.16 -3.86
N LEU A 315 20.89 -1.15 -3.69
CA LEU A 315 19.84 -1.79 -2.89
C LEU A 315 20.45 -2.43 -1.66
N ALA A 316 20.06 -1.94 -0.50
CA ALA A 316 20.44 -2.55 0.77
C ALA A 316 19.84 -3.97 0.91
N PRO A 317 20.41 -4.83 1.76
CA PRO A 317 19.83 -6.11 2.11
C PRO A 317 18.41 -5.96 2.67
N LEU A 318 17.50 -6.88 2.32
CA LEU A 318 16.15 -6.96 2.90
C LEU A 318 15.45 -5.59 2.97
N SER A 319 15.42 -4.88 1.84
CA SER A 319 14.93 -3.50 1.82
C SER A 319 14.05 -3.16 0.61
N THR A 320 13.27 -2.11 0.77
CA THR A 320 12.51 -1.47 -0.30
C THR A 320 12.97 -0.04 -0.50
N VAL A 321 13.02 0.40 -1.77
CA VAL A 321 13.29 1.78 -2.15
C VAL A 321 12.11 2.33 -2.94
N PHE A 322 11.59 3.49 -2.54
CA PHE A 322 10.62 4.27 -3.28
C PHE A 322 11.29 5.46 -3.96
N LEU A 323 11.12 5.56 -5.27
CA LEU A 323 11.72 6.62 -6.07
C LEU A 323 10.65 7.51 -6.67
N ARG A 324 10.81 8.80 -6.51
CA ARG A 324 9.95 9.81 -7.12
C ARG A 324 10.74 10.62 -8.12
N LYS A 325 10.20 10.81 -9.31
CA LYS A 325 10.77 11.72 -10.30
C LYS A 325 10.71 13.15 -9.78
N LYS A 326 11.85 13.85 -9.81
CA LYS A 326 11.91 15.28 -9.50
C LYS A 326 11.10 16.09 -10.53
N SER A 327 10.12 16.83 -10.08
CA SER A 327 9.43 17.77 -10.96
C SER A 327 10.42 18.86 -11.37
N ARG A 328 10.43 19.25 -12.65
CA ARG A 328 11.10 20.49 -13.04
C ARG A 328 10.38 21.64 -12.34
N GLU A 329 11.05 22.35 -11.44
CA GLU A 329 10.53 23.63 -10.95
C GLU A 329 10.20 24.48 -12.18
N LYS A 330 8.93 24.86 -12.33
CA LYS A 330 8.59 25.93 -13.25
C LYS A 330 9.33 27.15 -12.71
N LYS A 331 10.40 27.61 -13.42
CA LYS A 331 11.01 28.90 -13.11
C LYS A 331 9.85 29.89 -12.97
N LYS A 332 9.67 30.45 -11.77
CA LYS A 332 8.78 31.60 -11.60
C LYS A 332 9.14 32.62 -12.69
N PRO A 333 8.19 33.11 -13.50
CA PRO A 333 8.53 34.16 -14.42
C PRO A 333 9.18 35.30 -13.63
N ALA A 334 10.32 35.79 -14.13
CA ALA A 334 10.98 36.93 -13.53
C ALA A 334 9.94 38.05 -13.36
N PRO A 335 9.94 38.81 -12.26
CA PRO A 335 9.03 39.91 -12.09
C PRO A 335 9.18 40.84 -13.32
N ALA A 336 8.08 41.11 -14.02
CA ALA A 336 8.07 42.02 -15.14
C ALA A 336 8.69 43.34 -14.67
N ALA A 337 9.77 43.77 -15.34
CA ALA A 337 10.40 45.05 -15.05
C ALA A 337 9.34 46.13 -15.06
N ALA A 338 9.20 46.84 -13.95
CA ALA A 338 8.27 47.95 -13.83
C ALA A 338 8.57 48.99 -14.93
N LYS A 339 7.60 49.23 -15.80
CA LYS A 339 7.72 50.33 -16.75
C LYS A 339 7.84 51.64 -15.96
N PRO A 340 8.74 52.56 -16.33
CA PRO A 340 8.85 53.85 -15.65
C PRO A 340 7.54 54.62 -15.78
N SER A 341 7.01 55.09 -14.66
CA SER A 341 5.81 55.93 -14.61
C SER A 341 6.05 57.24 -15.35
N ALA A 342 5.18 57.56 -16.30
CA ALA A 342 5.17 58.83 -16.98
C ALA A 342 4.94 59.98 -15.96
N LYS A 343 5.84 60.98 -15.96
CA LYS A 343 5.72 62.21 -15.17
C LYS A 343 4.41 62.88 -15.48
N GLU A 344 3.52 63.02 -14.51
CA GLU A 344 2.36 63.93 -14.57
C GLU A 344 2.83 65.38 -14.68
N LYS A 345 2.43 66.03 -15.76
CA LYS A 345 2.57 67.51 -15.92
C LYS A 345 1.52 68.16 -15.03
N SER A 346 1.98 68.90 -14.02
CA SER A 346 1.14 69.79 -13.22
C SER A 346 0.62 70.96 -14.07
N THR A 347 -0.69 71.05 -14.27
CA THR A 347 -1.37 72.24 -14.76
C THR A 347 -1.97 72.98 -13.56
N VAL A 348 -1.35 74.12 -13.23
CA VAL A 348 -1.86 75.13 -12.28
C VAL A 348 -3.05 75.80 -12.90
N LYS A 349 -4.21 75.79 -12.25
CA LYS A 349 -5.37 76.70 -12.55
C LYS A 349 -5.51 77.76 -11.45
N PRO A 350 -5.82 78.99 -11.81
CA PRO A 350 -5.80 80.11 -10.88
C PRO A 350 -7.04 80.19 -9.99
N LYS A 351 -6.85 80.70 -8.78
CA LYS A 351 -7.89 81.04 -7.78
C LYS A 351 -8.88 82.05 -8.25
N LYS A 352 -10.17 81.79 -8.12
CA LYS A 352 -11.23 82.85 -8.10
C LYS A 352 -11.65 83.10 -6.65
N LYS A 353 -11.78 84.45 -6.40
CA LYS A 353 -12.10 85.09 -5.13
C LYS A 353 -13.53 84.78 -4.64
N ALA A 354 -13.64 84.87 -3.34
CA ALA A 354 -14.85 84.79 -2.53
C ALA A 354 -15.86 85.95 -2.79
N ALA A 355 -17.12 85.65 -2.61
CA ALA A 355 -18.12 86.62 -2.19
C ALA A 355 -19.01 85.96 -1.13
N LYS A 356 -19.18 86.65 -0.03
CA LYS A 356 -20.22 86.57 1.01
C LYS A 356 -21.35 87.58 0.61
N PRO A 357 -22.43 87.63 1.32
CA PRO A 357 -23.28 86.74 2.12
C PRO A 357 -24.76 86.82 1.70
N GLU A 358 -25.59 86.00 2.15
CA GLU A 358 -26.71 86.28 3.11
C GLU A 358 -27.32 84.97 3.54
#